data_c4d0b9b6e66306410a0d3d2f433b163b
#
_entry.id   c4d0b9b6e66306410a0d3d2f433b163b
#
_cell.length_a   1.000
_cell.length_b   1.000
_cell.length_c   1.000
_cell.angle_alpha   90.00
_cell.angle_beta   90.00
_cell.angle_gamma   90.00
#
_symmetry.space_group_name_H-M   'P 1'
#
loop_
_entity.id
_entity.type
_entity.pdbx_description
1 polymer ?
#
loop_
_entity_poly.entity_id
_entity_poly.type
_entity_poly.pdbx_seq_one_letter_code
_entity_poly.pdbx_strand_id
1 'polypeptide(L)'
;MKSISFPIFALLAAAATLLSAQTIPPDIQKAAEEKAVNLCSTCHGPRGISTSPEFPILAAQRTGYLAAQIDAFRKQARAEKDAHDFMWGIAGRLDEKIINGIAAYYAAQPRAPGRIDDPAIVAKGKELFDKGLLDRGIPACATCHGANGEGVADFPRLAGQHAKYVAKQLTYIQTLTRAAPVMHGIVKDLTPDEMQAVAAYVQSK
;
A
#
# COMPACT_ATOMS: atom_id res chain seq x y z
N MET A 1 -48.51 15.85 54.27
CA MET A 1 -47.45 14.82 53.99
C MET A 1 -47.12 14.89 52.51
N LYS A 2 -45.94 15.45 52.16
CA LYS A 2 -45.46 15.58 50.76
C LYS A 2 -44.46 14.46 50.47
N SER A 3 -44.81 13.60 49.52
CA SER A 3 -43.97 12.51 49.08
C SER A 3 -42.90 13.06 48.14
N ILE A 4 -41.64 12.83 48.47
CA ILE A 4 -40.48 13.22 47.64
C ILE A 4 -40.05 11.97 46.84
N SER A 5 -40.29 11.99 45.51
CA SER A 5 -39.77 10.97 44.61
C SER A 5 -38.37 11.34 44.16
N PHE A 6 -37.39 10.46 44.42
CA PHE A 6 -36.04 10.54 43.85
C PHE A 6 -35.97 9.83 42.49
N PRO A 7 -35.38 10.45 41.48
CA PRO A 7 -35.15 9.75 40.22
C PRO A 7 -33.94 8.82 40.33
N ILE A 8 -34.13 7.56 39.96
CA ILE A 8 -33.07 6.57 39.83
C ILE A 8 -32.32 6.88 38.52
N PHE A 9 -31.08 7.39 38.64
CA PHE A 9 -30.17 7.51 37.51
C PHE A 9 -29.60 6.11 37.20
N ALA A 10 -30.04 5.52 36.09
CA ALA A 10 -29.45 4.32 35.54
C ALA A 10 -28.12 4.68 34.85
N LEU A 11 -26.99 4.29 35.45
CA LEU A 11 -25.69 4.34 34.80
C LEU A 11 -25.66 3.29 33.65
N LEU A 12 -25.74 3.74 32.42
CA LEU A 12 -25.37 2.91 31.27
C LEU A 12 -23.82 2.78 31.23
N ALA A 13 -23.33 1.63 31.65
CA ALA A 13 -21.93 1.26 31.44
C ALA A 13 -21.73 0.97 29.92
N ALA A 14 -21.12 1.90 29.21
CA ALA A 14 -20.68 1.68 27.85
C ALA A 14 -19.50 0.69 27.88
N ALA A 15 -19.75 -0.58 27.51
CA ALA A 15 -18.71 -1.56 27.30
C ALA A 15 -17.94 -1.16 26.01
N ALA A 16 -16.79 -0.52 26.17
CA ALA A 16 -15.84 -0.33 25.10
C ALA A 16 -15.26 -1.70 24.72
N THR A 17 -15.74 -2.29 23.63
CA THR A 17 -15.11 -3.44 23.00
C THR A 17 -13.75 -3.00 22.47
N LEU A 18 -12.70 -3.28 23.23
CA LEU A 18 -11.32 -3.18 22.77
C LEU A 18 -11.17 -4.16 21.60
N LEU A 19 -11.09 -3.62 20.38
CA LEU A 19 -10.73 -4.37 19.20
C LEU A 19 -9.29 -4.86 19.43
N SER A 20 -9.18 -6.10 19.89
CA SER A 20 -7.87 -6.74 20.14
C SER A 20 -7.16 -6.85 18.79
N ALA A 21 -6.15 -6.03 18.59
CA ALA A 21 -5.20 -6.26 17.48
C ALA A 21 -4.65 -7.67 17.69
N GLN A 22 -4.95 -8.59 16.77
CA GLN A 22 -4.46 -9.96 16.84
C GLN A 22 -2.93 -9.93 16.79
N THR A 23 -2.30 -10.17 17.92
CA THR A 23 -0.84 -10.26 18.01
C THR A 23 -0.39 -11.51 17.25
N ILE A 24 0.52 -11.33 16.30
CA ILE A 24 1.11 -12.47 15.57
C ILE A 24 1.93 -13.29 16.59
N PRO A 25 1.69 -14.61 16.69
CA PRO A 25 2.48 -15.47 17.59
C PRO A 25 3.97 -15.35 17.31
N PRO A 26 4.85 -15.38 18.33
CA PRO A 26 6.29 -15.17 18.17
C PRO A 26 6.99 -16.15 17.22
N ASP A 27 6.57 -17.42 17.18
CA ASP A 27 7.05 -18.44 16.27
C ASP A 27 6.69 -18.13 14.81
N ILE A 28 5.46 -17.68 14.57
CA ILE A 28 5.01 -17.21 13.24
C ILE A 28 5.75 -15.96 12.83
N GLN A 29 5.94 -15.00 13.75
CA GLN A 29 6.70 -13.78 13.46
C GLN A 29 8.13 -14.10 13.05
N LYS A 30 8.82 -14.98 13.78
CA LYS A 30 10.17 -15.44 13.45
C LYS A 30 10.21 -16.13 12.09
N ALA A 31 9.30 -17.07 11.82
CA ALA A 31 9.25 -17.76 10.54
C ALA A 31 8.96 -16.82 9.36
N ALA A 32 8.12 -15.80 9.55
CA ALA A 32 7.84 -14.77 8.56
C ALA A 32 9.06 -13.87 8.30
N GLU A 33 9.76 -13.46 9.35
CA GLU A 33 10.99 -12.69 9.25
C GLU A 33 12.09 -13.47 8.51
N GLU A 34 12.31 -14.74 8.83
CA GLU A 34 13.24 -15.61 8.10
C GLU A 34 12.92 -15.68 6.61
N LYS A 35 11.64 -15.76 6.23
CA LYS A 35 11.23 -15.71 4.82
C LYS A 35 11.46 -14.33 4.20
N ALA A 36 11.13 -13.26 4.91
CA ALA A 36 11.37 -11.89 4.44
C ALA A 36 12.86 -11.65 4.16
N VAL A 37 13.73 -12.08 5.09
CA VAL A 37 15.19 -11.87 5.01
C VAL A 37 15.86 -12.80 4.00
N ASN A 38 15.49 -14.09 3.93
CA ASN A 38 16.22 -15.08 3.14
C ASN A 38 15.61 -15.36 1.77
N LEU A 39 14.34 -15.03 1.55
CA LEU A 39 13.67 -15.28 0.27
C LEU A 39 13.24 -13.97 -0.40
N CYS A 40 12.42 -13.16 0.25
CA CYS A 40 11.83 -11.99 -0.38
C CYS A 40 12.89 -10.91 -0.68
N SER A 41 13.89 -10.75 0.20
CA SER A 41 14.97 -9.76 0.03
C SER A 41 15.83 -9.98 -1.21
N THR A 42 15.87 -11.18 -1.77
CA THR A 42 16.61 -11.51 -2.99
C THR A 42 16.22 -10.59 -4.16
N CYS A 43 14.94 -10.26 -4.28
CA CYS A 43 14.42 -9.35 -5.30
C CYS A 43 14.07 -7.97 -4.71
N HIS A 44 13.44 -7.94 -3.51
CA HIS A 44 12.97 -6.69 -2.91
C HIS A 44 14.03 -5.95 -2.10
N GLY A 45 15.25 -6.47 -2.04
CA GLY A 45 16.38 -5.88 -1.32
C GLY A 45 16.33 -6.04 0.19
N PRO A 46 17.46 -5.82 0.88
CA PRO A 46 17.52 -5.87 2.33
C PRO A 46 16.48 -4.92 2.95
N ARG A 47 15.75 -5.42 3.94
CA ARG A 47 14.66 -4.70 4.61
C ARG A 47 13.56 -4.19 3.67
N GLY A 48 13.45 -4.75 2.45
CA GLY A 48 12.45 -4.35 1.47
C GLY A 48 12.77 -3.04 0.74
N ILE A 49 14.03 -2.63 0.68
CA ILE A 49 14.49 -1.49 -0.12
C ILE A 49 15.22 -2.04 -1.33
N SER A 50 14.48 -2.28 -2.42
CA SER A 50 15.05 -2.76 -3.67
C SER A 50 15.87 -1.67 -4.37
N THR A 51 16.93 -2.07 -5.05
CA THR A 51 17.72 -1.20 -5.93
C THR A 51 17.26 -1.29 -7.38
N SER A 52 16.54 -2.34 -7.73
CA SER A 52 16.00 -2.55 -9.08
C SER A 52 14.58 -1.98 -9.20
N PRO A 53 14.31 -1.13 -10.19
CA PRO A 53 12.96 -0.59 -10.42
C PRO A 53 11.96 -1.63 -10.96
N GLU A 54 12.40 -2.85 -11.25
CA GLU A 54 11.50 -3.96 -11.61
C GLU A 54 10.80 -4.52 -10.38
N PHE A 55 11.42 -4.47 -9.21
CA PHE A 55 10.89 -4.98 -7.96
C PHE A 55 10.49 -3.83 -7.04
N PRO A 56 9.25 -3.79 -6.52
CA PRO A 56 8.82 -2.68 -5.68
C PRO A 56 9.54 -2.66 -4.33
N ILE A 57 9.68 -1.44 -3.80
CA ILE A 57 10.05 -1.21 -2.41
C ILE A 57 8.88 -1.62 -1.53
N LEU A 58 9.15 -2.46 -0.52
CA LEU A 58 8.18 -2.96 0.45
C LEU A 58 8.28 -2.26 1.81
N ALA A 59 9.43 -1.64 2.09
CA ALA A 59 9.72 -0.95 3.34
C ALA A 59 8.69 0.15 3.65
N ALA A 60 8.24 0.21 4.90
CA ALA A 60 7.26 1.16 5.41
C ALA A 60 5.90 1.17 4.64
N GLN A 61 5.60 0.12 3.88
CA GLN A 61 4.29 -0.02 3.23
C GLN A 61 3.23 -0.41 4.26
N ARG A 62 1.97 -0.09 4.01
CA ARG A 62 0.84 -0.41 4.88
C ARG A 62 0.67 -1.92 5.03
N THR A 63 0.55 -2.40 6.27
CA THR A 63 0.46 -3.84 6.58
C THR A 63 -0.73 -4.48 5.86
N GLY A 64 -1.93 -3.89 5.97
CA GLY A 64 -3.14 -4.42 5.30
C GLY A 64 -2.98 -4.48 3.78
N TYR A 65 -2.39 -3.45 3.18
CA TYR A 65 -2.12 -3.45 1.74
C TYR A 65 -1.12 -4.54 1.34
N LEU A 66 -0.01 -4.71 2.06
CA LEU A 66 0.96 -5.78 1.76
C LEU A 66 0.33 -7.16 1.87
N ALA A 67 -0.39 -7.42 2.96
CA ALA A 67 -1.08 -8.71 3.15
C ALA A 67 -2.07 -8.99 2.01
N ALA A 68 -2.89 -8.00 1.66
CA ALA A 68 -3.85 -8.13 0.57
C ALA A 68 -3.16 -8.37 -0.79
N GLN A 69 -2.02 -7.72 -1.07
CA GLN A 69 -1.30 -7.94 -2.33
C GLN A 69 -0.63 -9.33 -2.39
N ILE A 70 -0.02 -9.81 -1.31
CA ILE A 70 0.57 -11.16 -1.25
C ILE A 70 -0.54 -12.21 -1.41
N ASP A 71 -1.68 -12.02 -0.76
CA ASP A 71 -2.83 -12.91 -0.90
C ASP A 71 -3.41 -12.90 -2.33
N ALA A 72 -3.47 -11.73 -2.97
CA ALA A 72 -3.89 -11.61 -4.36
C ALA A 72 -2.93 -12.35 -5.32
N PHE A 73 -1.62 -12.34 -5.07
CA PHE A 73 -0.66 -13.17 -5.81
C PHE A 73 -0.87 -14.67 -5.52
N ARG A 74 -1.07 -15.04 -4.27
CA ARG A 74 -1.36 -16.42 -3.86
C ARG A 74 -2.58 -17.00 -4.56
N LYS A 75 -3.63 -16.18 -4.70
CA LYS A 75 -4.88 -16.52 -5.38
C LYS A 75 -4.83 -16.31 -6.89
N GLN A 76 -3.69 -15.89 -7.44
CA GLN A 76 -3.52 -15.55 -8.85
C GLN A 76 -4.52 -14.48 -9.36
N ALA A 77 -5.05 -13.67 -8.45
CA ALA A 77 -5.99 -12.59 -8.75
C ALA A 77 -5.32 -11.36 -9.39
N ARG A 78 -4.01 -11.24 -9.25
CA ARG A 78 -3.18 -10.29 -10.01
C ARG A 78 -2.60 -11.02 -11.23
N ALA A 79 -3.04 -10.62 -12.43
CA ALA A 79 -2.81 -11.34 -13.69
C ALA A 79 -1.75 -10.69 -14.60
N GLU A 80 -1.15 -9.58 -14.16
CA GLU A 80 -0.07 -8.95 -14.90
C GLU A 80 1.15 -9.88 -15.01
N LYS A 81 1.89 -9.74 -16.13
CA LYS A 81 3.02 -10.62 -16.44
C LYS A 81 4.04 -10.75 -15.31
N ASP A 82 4.39 -9.64 -14.66
CA ASP A 82 5.35 -9.67 -13.55
C ASP A 82 4.85 -10.46 -12.35
N ALA A 83 3.53 -10.42 -12.07
CA ALA A 83 2.93 -11.21 -11.01
C ALA A 83 3.03 -12.71 -11.31
N HIS A 84 2.72 -13.10 -12.54
CA HIS A 84 2.83 -14.48 -13.00
C HIS A 84 4.29 -14.99 -12.94
N ASP A 85 5.21 -14.21 -13.49
CA ASP A 85 6.60 -14.66 -13.68
C ASP A 85 7.38 -14.73 -12.34
N PHE A 86 7.06 -13.86 -11.37
CA PHE A 86 7.86 -13.74 -10.15
C PHE A 86 7.10 -14.12 -8.88
N MET A 87 5.84 -13.69 -8.73
CA MET A 87 5.19 -13.74 -7.42
C MET A 87 4.28 -14.94 -7.19
N TRP A 88 3.64 -15.49 -8.22
CA TRP A 88 2.69 -16.59 -8.04
C TRP A 88 3.33 -17.83 -7.41
N GLY A 89 4.50 -18.23 -7.91
CA GLY A 89 5.22 -19.40 -7.40
C GLY A 89 5.71 -19.22 -5.96
N ILE A 90 6.04 -17.99 -5.56
CA ILE A 90 6.49 -17.66 -4.21
C ILE A 90 5.29 -17.55 -3.27
N ALA A 91 4.29 -16.74 -3.62
CA ALA A 91 3.13 -16.47 -2.78
C ALA A 91 2.23 -17.69 -2.59
N GLY A 92 2.11 -18.55 -3.62
CA GLY A 92 1.30 -19.77 -3.57
C GLY A 92 1.69 -20.77 -2.48
N ARG A 93 2.91 -20.63 -1.93
CA ARG A 93 3.42 -21.48 -0.84
C ARG A 93 3.28 -20.86 0.57
N LEU A 94 2.66 -19.68 0.67
CA LEU A 94 2.52 -18.97 1.94
C LEU A 94 1.11 -19.20 2.51
N ASP A 95 1.03 -19.48 3.79
CA ASP A 95 -0.22 -19.44 4.53
C ASP A 95 -0.54 -18.00 5.01
N GLU A 96 -1.77 -17.77 5.43
CA GLU A 96 -2.25 -16.46 5.83
C GLU A 96 -1.47 -15.88 7.03
N LYS A 97 -1.09 -16.70 8.00
CA LYS A 97 -0.36 -16.24 9.19
C LYS A 97 1.03 -15.74 8.80
N ILE A 98 1.71 -16.46 7.93
CA ILE A 98 3.02 -16.07 7.38
C ILE A 98 2.90 -14.82 6.52
N ILE A 99 1.86 -14.70 5.69
CA ILE A 99 1.58 -13.49 4.90
C ILE A 99 1.46 -12.27 5.81
N ASN A 100 0.65 -12.37 6.88
CA ASN A 100 0.48 -11.29 7.85
C ASN A 100 1.78 -10.93 8.57
N GLY A 101 2.60 -11.94 8.91
CA GLY A 101 3.92 -11.73 9.51
C GLY A 101 4.90 -11.02 8.58
N ILE A 102 4.98 -11.41 7.31
CA ILE A 102 5.81 -10.75 6.28
C ILE A 102 5.35 -9.31 6.08
N ALA A 103 4.04 -9.08 6.01
CA ALA A 103 3.48 -7.74 5.87
C ALA A 103 3.83 -6.85 7.06
N ALA A 104 3.71 -7.36 8.29
CA ALA A 104 4.11 -6.64 9.50
C ALA A 104 5.61 -6.34 9.53
N TYR A 105 6.47 -7.32 9.14
CA TYR A 105 7.91 -7.12 9.06
C TYR A 105 8.30 -5.96 8.15
N TYR A 106 7.78 -5.92 6.92
CA TYR A 106 8.11 -4.84 5.97
C TYR A 106 7.48 -3.50 6.33
N ALA A 107 6.29 -3.50 6.90
CA ALA A 107 5.64 -2.27 7.39
C ALA A 107 6.45 -1.58 8.50
N ALA A 108 7.15 -2.35 9.33
CA ALA A 108 7.99 -1.85 10.40
C ALA A 108 9.37 -1.36 9.93
N GLN A 109 9.76 -1.59 8.67
CA GLN A 109 11.07 -1.17 8.17
C GLN A 109 11.13 0.34 7.93
N PRO A 110 12.30 0.97 8.08
CA PRO A 110 12.51 2.36 7.73
C PRO A 110 12.14 2.62 6.27
N ARG A 111 11.49 3.77 6.01
CA ARG A 111 11.16 4.18 4.63
C ARG A 111 12.41 4.31 3.76
N ALA A 112 12.30 3.99 2.47
CA ALA A 112 13.33 4.31 1.50
C ALA A 112 13.45 5.83 1.34
N PRO A 113 14.66 6.37 1.09
CA PRO A 113 14.84 7.77 0.73
C PRO A 113 14.20 8.06 -0.63
N GLY A 114 13.68 9.27 -0.80
CA GLY A 114 13.22 9.75 -2.10
C GLY A 114 14.38 9.99 -3.06
N ARG A 115 14.09 9.89 -4.37
CA ARG A 115 15.05 10.18 -5.44
C ARG A 115 14.42 11.09 -6.48
N ILE A 116 15.12 12.14 -6.86
CA ILE A 116 14.73 13.09 -7.91
C ILE A 116 15.62 12.82 -9.14
N ASP A 117 15.01 12.42 -10.24
CA ASP A 117 15.71 12.22 -11.51
C ASP A 117 15.57 13.46 -12.42
N ASP A 118 14.35 14.03 -12.53
CA ASP A 118 14.06 15.24 -13.30
C ASP A 118 13.14 16.19 -12.49
N PRO A 119 13.66 17.32 -12.00
CA PRO A 119 12.88 18.28 -11.22
C PRO A 119 11.66 18.85 -11.95
N ALA A 120 11.73 19.02 -13.27
CA ALA A 120 10.62 19.59 -14.04
C ALA A 120 9.45 18.58 -14.14
N ILE A 121 9.73 17.31 -14.34
CA ILE A 121 8.74 16.22 -14.33
C ILE A 121 8.15 16.06 -12.94
N VAL A 122 8.98 16.12 -11.89
CA VAL A 122 8.54 16.05 -10.49
C VAL A 122 7.58 17.20 -10.15
N ALA A 123 7.84 18.43 -10.63
CA ALA A 123 6.95 19.56 -10.40
C ALA A 123 5.57 19.36 -11.02
N LYS A 124 5.50 18.84 -12.26
CA LYS A 124 4.23 18.50 -12.93
C LYS A 124 3.49 17.38 -12.16
N GLY A 125 4.21 16.36 -11.74
CA GLY A 125 3.65 15.26 -10.95
C GLY A 125 3.11 15.74 -9.61
N LYS A 126 3.79 16.69 -8.95
CA LYS A 126 3.32 17.30 -7.71
C LYS A 126 1.98 18.00 -7.90
N GLU A 127 1.83 18.78 -8.96
CA GLU A 127 0.58 19.48 -9.23
C GLU A 127 -0.58 18.51 -9.43
N LEU A 128 -0.37 17.46 -10.24
CA LEU A 128 -1.36 16.40 -10.45
C LEU A 128 -1.68 15.65 -9.14
N PHE A 129 -0.67 15.32 -8.35
CA PHE A 129 -0.86 14.60 -7.09
C PHE A 129 -1.68 15.40 -6.09
N ASP A 130 -1.39 16.69 -5.95
CA ASP A 130 -2.00 17.57 -4.94
C ASP A 130 -3.39 18.09 -5.37
N LYS A 131 -3.62 18.30 -6.68
CA LYS A 131 -4.83 18.98 -7.18
C LYS A 131 -5.75 18.08 -8.01
N GLY A 132 -5.22 17.00 -8.61
CA GLY A 132 -5.93 16.20 -9.60
C GLY A 132 -6.12 16.94 -10.93
N LEU A 133 -7.06 16.47 -11.74
CA LEU A 133 -7.53 17.10 -12.98
C LEU A 133 -9.07 17.15 -12.90
N LEU A 134 -9.58 18.12 -12.16
CA LEU A 134 -11.00 18.20 -11.78
C LEU A 134 -11.92 18.43 -12.99
N ASP A 135 -11.42 19.10 -14.02
CA ASP A 135 -12.08 19.27 -15.32
C ASP A 135 -12.32 17.95 -16.06
N ARG A 136 -11.52 16.93 -15.73
CA ARG A 136 -11.64 15.53 -16.26
C ARG A 136 -12.20 14.56 -15.21
N GLY A 137 -12.67 15.08 -14.07
CA GLY A 137 -13.22 14.24 -12.99
C GLY A 137 -12.17 13.39 -12.26
N ILE A 138 -10.89 13.73 -12.35
CA ILE A 138 -9.79 13.03 -11.70
C ILE A 138 -9.46 13.75 -10.38
N PRO A 139 -9.78 13.16 -9.21
CA PRO A 139 -9.50 13.78 -7.92
C PRO A 139 -8.00 13.81 -7.60
N ALA A 140 -7.61 14.65 -6.64
CA ALA A 140 -6.25 14.67 -6.11
C ALA A 140 -5.85 13.30 -5.53
N CYS A 141 -4.69 12.80 -5.91
CA CYS A 141 -4.16 11.52 -5.42
C CYS A 141 -3.93 11.56 -3.89
N ALA A 142 -3.55 12.75 -3.38
CA ALA A 142 -3.35 13.02 -1.97
C ALA A 142 -4.58 12.71 -1.10
N THR A 143 -5.78 12.81 -1.64
CA THR A 143 -7.04 12.55 -0.92
C THR A 143 -7.09 11.16 -0.30
N CYS A 144 -6.58 10.15 -1.02
CA CYS A 144 -6.57 8.76 -0.56
C CYS A 144 -5.18 8.31 -0.10
N HIS A 145 -4.12 8.75 -0.80
CA HIS A 145 -2.76 8.29 -0.53
C HIS A 145 -2.01 9.11 0.52
N GLY A 146 -2.65 10.15 1.10
CA GLY A 146 -2.04 11.07 2.05
C GLY A 146 -1.28 12.20 1.38
N ALA A 147 -1.15 13.34 2.06
CA ALA A 147 -0.55 14.57 1.52
C ALA A 147 0.91 14.40 1.06
N ASN A 148 1.63 13.45 1.66
CA ASN A 148 3.00 13.10 1.29
C ASN A 148 3.10 11.72 0.61
N GLY A 149 1.98 11.12 0.20
CA GLY A 149 1.95 9.78 -0.36
C GLY A 149 2.30 8.67 0.64
N GLU A 150 2.12 8.92 1.93
CA GLU A 150 2.44 8.00 3.03
C GLU A 150 1.48 6.83 3.17
N GLY A 151 0.34 6.90 2.48
CA GLY A 151 -0.75 5.92 2.62
C GLY A 151 -1.63 6.18 3.84
N VAL A 152 -2.94 5.94 3.72
CA VAL A 152 -3.93 6.11 4.79
C VAL A 152 -4.77 4.85 4.89
N ALA A 153 -4.92 4.28 6.07
CA ALA A 153 -5.61 3.00 6.30
C ALA A 153 -5.08 1.91 5.33
N ASP A 154 -5.92 1.36 4.47
CA ASP A 154 -5.54 0.34 3.48
C ASP A 154 -5.09 0.91 2.12
N PHE A 155 -5.15 2.25 1.95
CA PHE A 155 -4.57 2.88 0.77
C PHE A 155 -3.04 2.83 0.85
N PRO A 156 -2.35 2.37 -0.21
CA PRO A 156 -0.92 2.14 -0.16
C PRO A 156 -0.09 3.42 -0.02
N ARG A 157 1.03 3.28 0.67
CA ARG A 157 2.13 4.24 0.59
C ARG A 157 2.69 4.25 -0.83
N LEU A 158 2.86 5.43 -1.39
CA LEU A 158 3.47 5.67 -2.70
C LEU A 158 4.84 6.33 -2.58
N ALA A 159 5.04 7.11 -1.51
CA ALA A 159 6.25 7.88 -1.28
C ALA A 159 7.52 6.99 -1.25
N GLY A 160 8.52 7.38 -2.03
CA GLY A 160 9.78 6.67 -2.18
C GLY A 160 9.72 5.42 -3.07
N GLN A 161 8.57 5.10 -3.69
CA GLN A 161 8.47 3.97 -4.60
C GLN A 161 9.12 4.30 -5.95
N HIS A 162 9.71 3.31 -6.61
CA HIS A 162 10.30 3.46 -7.94
C HIS A 162 9.31 4.00 -8.96
N ALA A 163 9.65 5.10 -9.64
CA ALA A 163 8.79 5.72 -10.66
C ALA A 163 8.41 4.73 -11.77
N LYS A 164 9.37 3.94 -12.26
CA LYS A 164 9.10 2.91 -13.27
C LYS A 164 8.07 1.88 -12.80
N TYR A 165 8.17 1.43 -11.55
CA TYR A 165 7.18 0.52 -10.99
C TYR A 165 5.79 1.17 -10.88
N VAL A 166 5.72 2.41 -10.36
CA VAL A 166 4.45 3.13 -10.21
C VAL A 166 3.78 3.33 -11.56
N ALA A 167 4.49 3.86 -12.56
CA ALA A 167 3.95 4.07 -13.91
C ALA A 167 3.44 2.76 -14.53
N LYS A 168 4.21 1.68 -14.41
CA LYS A 168 3.80 0.35 -14.88
C LYS A 168 2.52 -0.15 -14.19
N GLN A 169 2.41 0.04 -12.87
CA GLN A 169 1.20 -0.35 -12.14
C GLN A 169 -0.01 0.50 -12.53
N LEU A 170 0.15 1.80 -12.76
CA LEU A 170 -0.93 2.65 -13.26
C LEU A 170 -1.42 2.17 -14.64
N THR A 171 -0.50 1.81 -15.55
CA THR A 171 -0.84 1.21 -16.84
C THR A 171 -1.59 -0.11 -16.68
N TYR A 172 -1.14 -1.02 -15.82
CA TYR A 172 -1.82 -2.28 -15.58
C TYR A 172 -3.24 -2.11 -14.99
N ILE A 173 -3.43 -1.11 -14.13
CA ILE A 173 -4.74 -0.78 -13.59
C ILE A 173 -5.62 -0.15 -14.69
N GLN A 174 -5.08 0.77 -15.47
CA GLN A 174 -5.78 1.43 -16.58
C GLN A 174 -6.29 0.41 -17.62
N THR A 175 -5.47 -0.58 -17.96
CA THR A 175 -5.79 -1.63 -18.95
C THR A 175 -6.55 -2.82 -18.35
N LEU A 176 -6.95 -2.74 -17.08
CA LEU A 176 -7.62 -3.82 -16.33
C LEU A 176 -6.82 -5.12 -16.20
N THR A 177 -5.53 -5.11 -16.56
CA THR A 177 -4.62 -6.25 -16.36
C THR A 177 -4.38 -6.51 -14.87
N ARG A 178 -4.38 -5.45 -14.06
CA ARG A 178 -4.40 -5.50 -12.61
C ARG A 178 -5.77 -5.04 -12.10
N ALA A 179 -6.52 -5.93 -11.45
CA ALA A 179 -7.80 -5.59 -10.86
C ALA A 179 -7.62 -4.64 -9.67
N ALA A 180 -8.10 -3.41 -9.81
CA ALA A 180 -8.17 -2.38 -8.77
C ALA A 180 -9.32 -1.41 -9.11
N PRO A 181 -10.58 -1.78 -8.89
CA PRO A 181 -11.74 -1.06 -9.44
C PRO A 181 -11.79 0.42 -9.07
N VAL A 182 -11.49 0.77 -7.81
CA VAL A 182 -11.45 2.17 -7.36
C VAL A 182 -10.39 2.95 -8.12
N MET A 183 -9.16 2.43 -8.18
CA MET A 183 -8.05 3.07 -8.87
C MET A 183 -8.28 3.12 -10.40
N HIS A 184 -8.89 2.08 -10.99
CA HIS A 184 -9.24 2.11 -12.41
C HIS A 184 -10.14 3.30 -12.74
N GLY A 185 -11.17 3.56 -11.93
CA GLY A 185 -12.05 4.72 -12.10
C GLY A 185 -11.31 6.06 -12.06
N ILE A 186 -10.18 6.13 -11.34
CA ILE A 186 -9.34 7.34 -11.23
C ILE A 186 -8.37 7.47 -12.42
N VAL A 187 -7.70 6.37 -12.81
CA VAL A 187 -6.56 6.42 -13.74
C VAL A 187 -6.90 6.10 -15.19
N LYS A 188 -8.14 5.69 -15.48
CA LYS A 188 -8.56 5.26 -16.83
C LYS A 188 -8.35 6.30 -17.92
N ASP A 189 -8.42 7.58 -17.55
CA ASP A 189 -8.30 8.73 -18.46
C ASP A 189 -6.95 9.46 -18.34
N LEU A 190 -6.00 8.98 -17.51
CA LEU A 190 -4.65 9.56 -17.44
C LEU A 190 -3.86 9.26 -18.72
N THR A 191 -3.14 10.24 -19.22
CA THR A 191 -2.17 10.05 -20.29
C THR A 191 -0.90 9.37 -19.78
N PRO A 192 -0.09 8.73 -20.65
CA PRO A 192 1.20 8.18 -20.27
C PRO A 192 2.13 9.20 -19.60
N ASP A 193 2.16 10.45 -20.09
CA ASP A 193 2.99 11.53 -19.54
C ASP A 193 2.54 11.92 -18.13
N GLU A 194 1.23 11.98 -17.88
CA GLU A 194 0.67 12.24 -16.55
C GLU A 194 1.01 11.11 -15.57
N MET A 195 0.92 9.85 -16.02
CA MET A 195 1.33 8.70 -15.21
C MET A 195 2.83 8.74 -14.89
N GLN A 196 3.68 9.11 -15.85
CA GLN A 196 5.11 9.29 -15.61
C GLN A 196 5.39 10.44 -14.64
N ALA A 197 4.70 11.56 -14.79
CA ALA A 197 4.89 12.72 -13.92
C ALA A 197 4.52 12.40 -12.46
N VAL A 198 3.35 11.82 -12.20
CA VAL A 198 2.94 11.46 -10.84
C VAL A 198 3.84 10.38 -10.26
N ALA A 199 4.32 9.44 -11.07
CA ALA A 199 5.28 8.41 -10.66
C ALA A 199 6.62 9.02 -10.25
N ALA A 200 7.16 9.97 -11.01
CA ALA A 200 8.38 10.69 -10.66
C ALA A 200 8.23 11.49 -9.36
N TYR A 201 7.07 12.12 -9.16
CA TYR A 201 6.79 12.85 -7.92
C TYR A 201 6.76 11.92 -6.70
N VAL A 202 6.05 10.81 -6.73
CA VAL A 202 5.99 9.92 -5.56
C VAL A 202 7.33 9.24 -5.27
N GLN A 203 8.16 8.99 -6.29
CA GLN A 203 9.54 8.54 -6.10
C GLN A 203 10.37 9.58 -5.35
N SER A 204 10.14 10.86 -5.56
CA SER A 204 10.92 11.95 -4.97
C SER A 204 10.68 12.17 -3.48
N LYS A 205 9.71 11.48 -2.86
CA LYS A 205 9.21 11.73 -1.48
C LYS A 205 9.97 10.97 -0.41
#